data_6afb6191392e912c29bcd5667e41b3ce
#
_entry.id   6afb6191392e912c29bcd5667e41b3ce
#
_cell.length_a   1.000
_cell.length_b   1.000
_cell.length_c   1.000
_cell.angle_alpha   90.00
_cell.angle_beta   90.00
_cell.angle_gamma   90.00
#
_symmetry.space_group_name_H-M   'P 1'
#
loop_
_entity.id
_entity.type
_entity.pdbx_description
1 polymer ?
#
loop_
_entity_poly.entity_id
_entity_poly.type
_entity_poly.pdbx_seq_one_letter_code
_entity_poly.pdbx_strand_id
1 'polypeptide(L)'
;MKHFFKRLFLIFICLAVLVAGVGMYIGNMAYEEFYDAPWDQILGIENHSRDVSTIRQWERERDWEPVRVNAPDGKILRGTYIENRRDSHKTVILIHGLYQNRTMCLPYMDEYRRLGYNILLIDLRGHGESEGDHTEWGISEVDDLLMWCQWLQNRDPQMTIGLHGISLGASMALLYAGSEYGQDLSFVVADSAYGNIISLGREKLWQAVGDKRAIWGYNLLDPFFQAAMFYHTHKMVSSLEPAQAVKRMKVPVLFLHGSEDELVPVKTARSLYDNCTSPKKEIHIFEGSPHAVGIETNQSEYMRVLSQFLEEDADSV
;
A
#
# COMPACT_ATOMS: atom_id res chain seq x y z
N MET A 1 -47.95 32.65 -14.46
CA MET A 1 -46.51 32.37 -14.67
C MET A 1 -45.73 32.10 -13.36
N LYS A 2 -45.70 33.01 -12.35
CA LYS A 2 -44.90 32.80 -11.10
C LYS A 2 -45.24 31.50 -10.36
N HIS A 3 -46.50 31.08 -10.27
CA HIS A 3 -46.88 29.81 -9.60
C HIS A 3 -46.50 28.56 -10.40
N PHE A 4 -46.46 28.64 -11.70
CA PHE A 4 -46.02 27.53 -12.58
C PHE A 4 -44.52 27.30 -12.39
N PHE A 5 -43.69 28.34 -12.43
CA PHE A 5 -42.25 28.24 -12.21
C PHE A 5 -41.90 27.78 -10.79
N LYS A 6 -42.67 28.18 -9.76
CA LYS A 6 -42.50 27.68 -8.39
C LYS A 6 -42.76 26.15 -8.29
N ARG A 7 -43.84 25.67 -8.95
CA ARG A 7 -44.18 24.24 -8.98
C ARG A 7 -43.08 23.44 -9.71
N LEU A 8 -42.62 23.94 -10.85
CA LEU A 8 -41.56 23.30 -11.63
C LEU A 8 -40.26 23.23 -10.83
N PHE A 9 -39.90 24.31 -10.14
CA PHE A 9 -38.73 24.36 -9.27
C PHE A 9 -38.83 23.39 -8.06
N LEU A 10 -40.00 23.27 -7.45
CA LEU A 10 -40.26 22.29 -6.39
C LEU A 10 -40.13 20.86 -6.89
N ILE A 11 -40.70 20.55 -8.06
CA ILE A 11 -40.55 19.21 -8.68
C ILE A 11 -39.09 18.89 -8.96
N PHE A 12 -38.34 19.87 -9.47
CA PHE A 12 -36.89 19.71 -9.70
C PHE A 12 -36.14 19.43 -8.41
N ILE A 13 -36.42 20.15 -7.32
CA ILE A 13 -35.79 19.92 -6.00
C ILE A 13 -36.16 18.51 -5.49
N CYS A 14 -37.46 18.11 -5.57
CA CYS A 14 -37.85 16.79 -5.10
C CYS A 14 -37.20 15.67 -5.92
N LEU A 15 -37.06 15.85 -7.23
CA LEU A 15 -36.35 14.91 -8.09
C LEU A 15 -34.83 14.86 -7.76
N ALA A 16 -34.23 16.01 -7.56
CA ALA A 16 -32.80 16.10 -7.17
C ALA A 16 -32.52 15.41 -5.82
N VAL A 17 -33.41 15.63 -4.82
CA VAL A 17 -33.31 14.96 -3.51
C VAL A 17 -33.50 13.44 -3.64
N LEU A 18 -34.47 13.00 -4.48
CA LEU A 18 -34.68 11.59 -4.74
C LEU A 18 -33.45 10.94 -5.39
N VAL A 19 -32.90 11.57 -6.43
CA VAL A 19 -31.68 11.11 -7.12
C VAL A 19 -30.49 11.06 -6.17
N ALA A 20 -30.32 12.08 -5.36
CA ALA A 20 -29.25 12.11 -4.36
C ALA A 20 -29.41 11.00 -3.31
N GLY A 21 -30.64 10.79 -2.80
CA GLY A 21 -30.92 9.73 -1.83
C GLY A 21 -30.68 8.32 -2.38
N VAL A 22 -31.18 8.05 -3.57
CA VAL A 22 -30.95 6.76 -4.26
C VAL A 22 -29.48 6.59 -4.58
N GLY A 23 -28.81 7.65 -5.07
CA GLY A 23 -27.40 7.63 -5.38
C GLY A 23 -26.54 7.34 -4.13
N MET A 24 -26.80 8.00 -3.00
CA MET A 24 -26.12 7.72 -1.74
C MET A 24 -26.34 6.30 -1.23
N TYR A 25 -27.55 5.78 -1.36
CA TYR A 25 -27.83 4.37 -1.00
C TYR A 25 -26.98 3.40 -1.83
N ILE A 26 -26.96 3.59 -3.16
CA ILE A 26 -26.15 2.77 -4.07
C ILE A 26 -24.65 2.99 -3.83
N GLY A 27 -24.23 4.24 -3.57
CA GLY A 27 -22.86 4.56 -3.24
C GLY A 27 -22.37 3.87 -1.96
N ASN A 28 -23.25 3.80 -0.94
CA ASN A 28 -22.96 3.08 0.30
C ASN A 28 -22.86 1.56 0.07
N MET A 29 -23.76 0.97 -0.71
CA MET A 29 -23.65 -0.44 -1.10
C MET A 29 -22.35 -0.72 -1.85
N ALA A 30 -21.96 0.16 -2.78
CA ALA A 30 -20.71 0.01 -3.53
C ALA A 30 -19.47 0.18 -2.62
N TYR A 31 -19.56 1.02 -1.59
CA TYR A 31 -18.53 1.19 -0.58
C TYR A 31 -18.35 -0.10 0.25
N GLU A 32 -19.43 -0.67 0.77
CA GLU A 32 -19.39 -1.93 1.52
C GLU A 32 -18.84 -3.07 0.64
N GLU A 33 -19.36 -3.23 -0.57
CA GLU A 33 -18.90 -4.24 -1.53
C GLU A 33 -17.42 -4.09 -1.90
N PHE A 34 -16.88 -2.88 -1.96
CA PHE A 34 -15.47 -2.64 -2.25
C PHE A 34 -14.55 -3.25 -1.20
N TYR A 35 -14.95 -3.25 0.08
CA TYR A 35 -14.16 -3.85 1.15
C TYR A 35 -14.41 -5.35 1.31
N ASP A 36 -15.65 -5.79 1.10
CA ASP A 36 -16.06 -7.18 1.25
C ASP A 36 -15.86 -8.02 -0.03
N ALA A 37 -15.47 -7.39 -1.13
CA ALA A 37 -15.24 -8.10 -2.40
C ALA A 37 -14.18 -9.19 -2.25
N PRO A 38 -14.33 -10.34 -2.89
CA PRO A 38 -13.36 -11.43 -2.88
C PRO A 38 -12.15 -11.08 -3.76
N TRP A 39 -11.32 -10.14 -3.27
CA TRP A 39 -10.17 -9.61 -4.01
C TRP A 39 -9.15 -10.69 -4.36
N ASP A 40 -9.00 -11.74 -3.57
CA ASP A 40 -8.20 -12.92 -3.88
C ASP A 40 -8.62 -13.56 -5.21
N GLN A 41 -9.93 -13.77 -5.40
CA GLN A 41 -10.48 -14.33 -6.63
C GLN A 41 -10.42 -13.32 -7.80
N ILE A 42 -10.76 -12.05 -7.55
CA ILE A 42 -10.76 -10.98 -8.57
C ILE A 42 -9.34 -10.76 -9.12
N LEU A 43 -8.34 -10.79 -8.26
CA LEU A 43 -6.93 -10.56 -8.61
C LEU A 43 -6.19 -11.86 -8.95
N GLY A 44 -6.79 -13.04 -8.68
CA GLY A 44 -6.14 -14.33 -8.89
C GLY A 44 -4.97 -14.59 -7.95
N ILE A 45 -5.05 -14.12 -6.70
CA ILE A 45 -3.99 -14.22 -5.69
C ILE A 45 -4.40 -15.26 -4.64
N GLU A 46 -3.47 -16.15 -4.27
CA GLU A 46 -3.71 -17.09 -3.16
C GLU A 46 -3.65 -16.38 -1.81
N ASN A 47 -4.59 -16.73 -0.92
CA ASN A 47 -4.68 -16.14 0.41
C ASN A 47 -3.90 -16.96 1.45
N HIS A 48 -2.72 -16.46 1.81
CA HIS A 48 -1.85 -17.00 2.86
C HIS A 48 -1.79 -16.06 4.09
N SER A 49 -2.66 -15.06 4.17
CA SER A 49 -2.56 -13.99 5.15
C SER A 49 -2.49 -14.47 6.59
N ARG A 50 -3.15 -15.56 6.95
CA ARG A 50 -3.20 -16.09 8.32
C ARG A 50 -2.22 -17.24 8.61
N ASP A 51 -1.42 -17.67 7.65
CA ASP A 51 -0.39 -18.69 7.89
C ASP A 51 0.89 -18.06 8.46
N VAL A 52 0.95 -17.95 9.75
CA VAL A 52 2.07 -17.38 10.52
C VAL A 52 2.96 -18.45 11.15
N SER A 53 2.82 -19.70 10.76
CA SER A 53 3.56 -20.82 11.35
C SER A 53 5.08 -20.67 11.24
N THR A 54 5.56 -20.30 10.06
CA THR A 54 6.98 -20.11 9.77
C THR A 54 7.58 -18.97 10.59
N ILE A 55 6.95 -17.79 10.64
CA ILE A 55 7.49 -16.64 11.38
C ILE A 55 7.52 -16.92 12.88
N ARG A 56 6.47 -17.55 13.43
CA ARG A 56 6.43 -17.95 14.84
C ARG A 56 7.51 -18.98 15.19
N GLN A 57 7.82 -19.90 14.28
CA GLN A 57 8.91 -20.83 14.44
C GLN A 57 10.25 -20.08 14.50
N TRP A 58 10.51 -19.17 13.57
CA TRP A 58 11.76 -18.43 13.49
C TRP A 58 11.95 -17.47 14.66
N GLU A 59 10.90 -16.85 15.16
CA GLU A 59 10.94 -16.04 16.38
C GLU A 59 11.49 -16.84 17.56
N ARG A 60 10.98 -18.06 17.76
CA ARG A 60 11.44 -18.94 18.84
C ARG A 60 12.86 -19.46 18.66
N GLU A 61 13.20 -19.87 17.43
CA GLU A 61 14.50 -20.50 17.14
C GLU A 61 15.66 -19.49 17.10
N ARG A 62 15.36 -18.24 16.76
CA ARG A 62 16.38 -17.20 16.51
C ARG A 62 16.36 -16.08 17.54
N ASP A 63 15.53 -16.21 18.56
CA ASP A 63 15.34 -15.18 19.61
C ASP A 63 14.97 -13.80 19.02
N TRP A 64 14.10 -13.79 17.98
CA TRP A 64 13.57 -12.57 17.41
C TRP A 64 12.46 -12.00 18.28
N GLU A 65 12.39 -10.67 18.41
CA GLU A 65 11.47 -9.98 19.31
C GLU A 65 10.08 -9.80 18.67
N PRO A 66 9.03 -10.53 19.12
CA PRO A 66 7.67 -10.21 18.73
C PRO A 66 7.25 -8.86 19.32
N VAL A 67 6.77 -7.96 18.48
CA VAL A 67 6.40 -6.60 18.86
C VAL A 67 4.97 -6.26 18.47
N ARG A 68 4.43 -5.22 19.10
CA ARG A 68 3.07 -4.73 18.81
C ARG A 68 2.98 -3.22 18.98
N VAL A 69 2.08 -2.61 18.20
CA VAL A 69 1.63 -1.23 18.40
C VAL A 69 0.12 -1.16 18.41
N ASN A 70 -0.44 -0.11 19.00
CA ASN A 70 -1.86 0.16 18.90
C ASN A 70 -2.08 1.17 17.77
N ALA A 71 -2.93 0.80 16.82
CA ALA A 71 -3.42 1.71 15.79
C ALA A 71 -4.29 2.81 16.42
N PRO A 72 -4.49 3.97 15.76
CA PRO A 72 -5.32 5.05 16.29
C PRO A 72 -6.78 4.66 16.55
N ASP A 73 -7.30 3.68 15.83
CA ASP A 73 -8.64 3.12 16.00
C ASP A 73 -8.72 2.03 17.09
N GLY A 74 -7.62 1.78 17.81
CA GLY A 74 -7.51 0.83 18.92
C GLY A 74 -7.15 -0.60 18.53
N LYS A 75 -7.05 -0.92 17.23
CA LYS A 75 -6.61 -2.26 16.78
C LYS A 75 -5.16 -2.52 17.15
N ILE A 76 -4.86 -3.77 17.53
CA ILE A 76 -3.50 -4.20 17.83
C ILE A 76 -2.84 -4.70 16.55
N LEU A 77 -1.74 -4.06 16.16
CA LEU A 77 -0.91 -4.47 15.05
C LEU A 77 0.31 -5.24 15.55
N ARG A 78 0.71 -6.26 14.81
CA ARG A 78 1.79 -7.19 15.16
C ARG A 78 2.96 -7.08 14.19
N GLY A 79 4.15 -7.33 14.72
CA GLY A 79 5.38 -7.36 13.94
C GLY A 79 6.46 -8.17 14.66
N THR A 80 7.61 -8.28 14.01
CA THR A 80 8.80 -8.93 14.52
C THR A 80 9.97 -7.99 14.35
N TYR A 81 10.61 -7.59 15.45
CA TYR A 81 11.83 -6.78 15.40
C TYR A 81 13.07 -7.67 15.49
N ILE A 82 14.05 -7.39 14.64
CA ILE A 82 15.27 -8.15 14.52
C ILE A 82 16.43 -7.18 14.62
N GLU A 83 17.06 -7.14 15.79
CA GLU A 83 18.26 -6.38 16.02
C GLU A 83 19.43 -7.03 15.28
N ASN A 84 20.13 -6.28 14.45
CA ASN A 84 21.29 -6.78 13.71
C ASN A 84 22.60 -6.46 14.46
N ARG A 85 22.77 -5.19 14.84
CA ARG A 85 23.93 -4.72 15.63
C ARG A 85 23.43 -3.74 16.69
N ARG A 86 23.93 -3.86 17.91
CA ARG A 86 23.51 -3.02 19.05
C ARG A 86 23.80 -1.52 18.87
N ASP A 87 24.73 -1.19 18.00
CA ASP A 87 25.14 0.18 17.66
C ASP A 87 24.55 0.69 16.35
N SER A 88 23.64 -0.06 15.72
CA SER A 88 22.99 0.37 14.50
C SER A 88 21.78 1.25 14.77
N HIS A 89 21.83 2.48 14.30
CA HIS A 89 20.69 3.41 14.29
C HIS A 89 19.90 3.35 12.96
N LYS A 90 20.08 2.30 12.16
CA LYS A 90 19.40 2.12 10.87
C LYS A 90 18.40 0.99 10.97
N THR A 91 17.14 1.24 10.61
CA THR A 91 16.10 0.19 10.54
C THR A 91 15.35 0.27 9.23
N VAL A 92 15.06 -0.88 8.63
CA VAL A 92 14.10 -0.99 7.53
C VAL A 92 12.81 -1.64 8.04
N ILE A 93 11.66 -1.06 7.68
CA ILE A 93 10.36 -1.70 7.84
C ILE A 93 10.05 -2.44 6.55
N LEU A 94 9.88 -3.76 6.62
CA LEU A 94 9.49 -4.61 5.50
C LEU A 94 7.97 -4.85 5.54
N ILE A 95 7.29 -4.57 4.41
CA ILE A 95 5.84 -4.52 4.32
C ILE A 95 5.37 -5.47 3.23
N HIS A 96 4.63 -6.51 3.62
CA HIS A 96 4.17 -7.58 2.73
C HIS A 96 3.05 -7.15 1.76
N GLY A 97 2.77 -8.01 0.78
CA GLY A 97 1.68 -7.88 -0.19
C GLY A 97 0.30 -8.27 0.33
N LEU A 98 -0.73 -8.02 -0.49
CA LEU A 98 -2.10 -8.41 -0.21
C LEU A 98 -2.21 -9.93 0.00
N TYR A 99 -3.01 -10.35 0.98
CA TYR A 99 -3.24 -11.75 1.37
C TYR A 99 -1.98 -12.53 1.75
N GLN A 100 -0.92 -11.80 2.10
CA GLN A 100 0.32 -12.33 2.67
C GLN A 100 0.43 -11.93 4.15
N ASN A 101 1.56 -12.21 4.76
CA ASN A 101 1.93 -11.73 6.08
C ASN A 101 3.44 -11.47 6.13
N ARG A 102 3.97 -11.05 7.26
CA ARG A 102 5.39 -10.71 7.43
C ARG A 102 6.37 -11.83 7.04
N THR A 103 5.91 -13.09 6.95
CA THR A 103 6.74 -14.22 6.46
C THR A 103 7.21 -14.00 5.03
N MET A 104 6.40 -13.37 4.17
CA MET A 104 6.75 -13.03 2.78
C MET A 104 8.03 -12.17 2.70
N CYS A 105 8.30 -11.40 3.73
CA CYS A 105 9.43 -10.47 3.74
C CYS A 105 10.79 -11.12 4.07
N LEU A 106 10.81 -12.39 4.48
CA LEU A 106 12.04 -13.08 4.91
C LEU A 106 13.16 -13.13 3.84
N PRO A 107 12.87 -13.34 2.54
CA PRO A 107 13.91 -13.38 1.50
C PRO A 107 14.65 -12.04 1.33
N TYR A 108 14.06 -10.93 1.73
CA TYR A 108 14.64 -9.59 1.56
C TYR A 108 15.61 -9.20 2.67
N MET A 109 15.62 -9.94 3.79
CA MET A 109 16.33 -9.55 5.01
C MET A 109 17.85 -9.57 4.90
N ASP A 110 18.41 -10.53 4.17
CA ASP A 110 19.84 -10.81 4.19
C ASP A 110 20.66 -9.61 3.71
N GLU A 111 20.20 -8.90 2.70
CA GLU A 111 20.90 -7.73 2.18
C GLU A 111 20.88 -6.56 3.17
N TYR A 112 19.74 -6.28 3.77
CA TYR A 112 19.66 -5.25 4.81
C TYR A 112 20.54 -5.56 6.01
N ARG A 113 20.58 -6.82 6.43
CA ARG A 113 21.45 -7.27 7.52
C ARG A 113 22.94 -7.11 7.16
N ARG A 114 23.32 -7.44 5.93
CA ARG A 114 24.67 -7.25 5.41
C ARG A 114 25.09 -5.78 5.48
N LEU A 115 24.18 -4.87 5.16
CA LEU A 115 24.36 -3.42 5.18
C LEU A 115 24.23 -2.80 6.59
N GLY A 116 24.01 -3.62 7.61
CA GLY A 116 23.97 -3.19 9.00
C GLY A 116 22.64 -2.68 9.51
N TYR A 117 21.53 -2.86 8.75
CA TYR A 117 20.19 -2.47 9.20
C TYR A 117 19.63 -3.43 10.24
N ASN A 118 18.93 -2.91 11.23
CA ASN A 118 17.92 -3.62 11.97
C ASN A 118 16.69 -3.79 11.08
N ILE A 119 15.85 -4.78 11.37
CA ILE A 119 14.70 -5.10 10.54
C ILE A 119 13.44 -5.12 11.39
N LEU A 120 12.39 -4.48 10.91
CA LEU A 120 11.05 -4.59 11.45
C LEU A 120 10.15 -5.21 10.37
N LEU A 121 9.72 -6.45 10.59
CA LEU A 121 8.72 -7.13 9.78
C LEU A 121 7.36 -6.82 10.38
N ILE A 122 6.42 -6.29 9.60
CA ILE A 122 5.08 -5.97 10.09
C ILE A 122 4.00 -6.77 9.38
N ASP A 123 2.94 -7.13 10.10
CA ASP A 123 1.68 -7.53 9.50
C ASP A 123 0.78 -6.30 9.34
N LEU A 124 0.35 -6.03 8.12
CA LEU A 124 -0.67 -5.01 7.85
C LEU A 124 -1.99 -5.37 8.56
N ARG A 125 -2.85 -4.38 8.83
CA ARG A 125 -4.20 -4.64 9.35
C ARG A 125 -4.94 -5.66 8.50
N GLY A 126 -5.73 -6.51 9.14
CA GLY A 126 -6.45 -7.60 8.45
C GLY A 126 -5.57 -8.78 8.01
N HIS A 127 -4.25 -8.76 8.25
CA HIS A 127 -3.31 -9.80 7.85
C HIS A 127 -2.51 -10.33 9.05
N GLY A 128 -1.90 -11.51 8.88
CA GLY A 128 -1.04 -12.14 9.86
C GLY A 128 -1.69 -12.27 11.23
N GLU A 129 -1.04 -11.71 12.23
CA GLU A 129 -1.52 -11.64 13.61
C GLU A 129 -2.08 -10.25 13.97
N SER A 130 -2.06 -9.29 13.04
CA SER A 130 -2.68 -7.98 13.22
C SER A 130 -4.20 -8.09 13.21
N GLU A 131 -4.85 -7.26 14.02
CA GLU A 131 -6.30 -7.16 14.07
C GLU A 131 -6.85 -6.45 12.83
N GLY A 132 -8.15 -6.60 12.60
CA GLY A 132 -8.88 -6.14 11.43
C GLY A 132 -9.34 -7.30 10.56
N ASP A 133 -10.37 -7.06 9.79
CA ASP A 133 -11.00 -8.08 8.95
C ASP A 133 -10.45 -8.05 7.50
N HIS A 134 -10.01 -6.88 7.05
CA HIS A 134 -9.52 -6.64 5.69
C HIS A 134 -8.53 -5.46 5.66
N THR A 135 -7.85 -5.29 4.52
CA THR A 135 -7.11 -4.05 4.23
C THR A 135 -8.07 -2.89 3.99
N GLU A 136 -7.67 -1.69 4.38
CA GLU A 136 -8.41 -0.45 4.11
C GLU A 136 -7.78 0.37 2.97
N TRP A 137 -6.89 -0.25 2.20
CA TRP A 137 -6.28 0.28 0.98
C TRP A 137 -5.52 1.61 1.13
N GLY A 138 -5.04 1.90 2.33
CA GLY A 138 -4.28 3.11 2.68
C GLY A 138 -5.07 4.12 3.52
N ILE A 139 -6.36 3.86 3.81
CA ILE A 139 -7.15 4.73 4.69
C ILE A 139 -6.52 4.80 6.08
N SER A 140 -6.29 3.65 6.69
CA SER A 140 -5.71 3.57 8.03
C SER A 140 -4.25 3.10 8.02
N GLU A 141 -3.80 2.39 6.97
CA GLU A 141 -2.44 1.84 6.90
C GLU A 141 -1.36 2.93 6.95
N VAL A 142 -1.63 4.14 6.45
CA VAL A 142 -0.69 5.28 6.57
C VAL A 142 -0.51 5.67 8.03
N ASP A 143 -1.59 5.72 8.80
CA ASP A 143 -1.56 6.04 10.23
C ASP A 143 -0.95 4.86 11.03
N ASP A 144 -1.18 3.61 10.59
CA ASP A 144 -0.52 2.42 11.17
C ASP A 144 0.99 2.46 10.99
N LEU A 145 1.47 2.83 9.81
CA LEU A 145 2.91 3.01 9.55
C LEU A 145 3.51 4.12 10.41
N LEU A 146 2.76 5.20 10.67
CA LEU A 146 3.17 6.24 11.62
C LEU A 146 3.39 5.65 13.02
N MET A 147 2.49 4.78 13.50
CA MET A 147 2.66 4.13 14.80
C MET A 147 3.91 3.27 14.86
N TRP A 148 4.24 2.54 13.79
CA TRP A 148 5.47 1.75 13.70
C TRP A 148 6.72 2.64 13.67
N CYS A 149 6.71 3.74 12.91
CA CYS A 149 7.81 4.70 12.89
C CYS A 149 8.03 5.33 14.28
N GLN A 150 6.95 5.74 14.95
CA GLN A 150 7.02 6.27 16.31
C GLN A 150 7.51 5.23 17.32
N TRP A 151 7.13 3.96 17.17
CA TRP A 151 7.64 2.89 18.03
C TRP A 151 9.17 2.74 17.89
N LEU A 152 9.70 2.80 16.67
CA LEU A 152 11.14 2.77 16.41
C LEU A 152 11.86 4.00 16.99
N GLN A 153 11.31 5.20 16.77
CA GLN A 153 11.88 6.46 17.29
C GLN A 153 11.86 6.53 18.83
N ASN A 154 10.83 5.96 19.47
CA ASN A 154 10.76 5.84 20.93
C ASN A 154 11.80 4.85 21.48
N ARG A 155 12.13 3.81 20.70
CA ARG A 155 13.18 2.83 21.05
C ARG A 155 14.58 3.45 20.91
N ASP A 156 14.78 4.24 19.87
CA ASP A 156 16.03 4.96 19.61
C ASP A 156 15.75 6.28 18.89
N PRO A 157 15.90 7.43 19.57
CA PRO A 157 15.67 8.74 18.97
C PRO A 157 16.59 9.11 17.81
N GLN A 158 17.70 8.38 17.60
CA GLN A 158 18.61 8.55 16.47
C GLN A 158 18.28 7.62 15.30
N MET A 159 17.22 6.82 15.42
CA MET A 159 16.85 5.84 14.41
C MET A 159 16.52 6.49 13.07
N THR A 160 17.24 6.08 12.03
CA THR A 160 16.91 6.37 10.63
C THR A 160 16.07 5.22 10.08
N ILE A 161 14.96 5.54 9.41
CA ILE A 161 13.96 4.57 9.02
C ILE A 161 13.82 4.55 7.49
N GLY A 162 14.01 3.38 6.88
CA GLY A 162 13.64 3.11 5.50
C GLY A 162 12.39 2.24 5.42
N LEU A 163 11.65 2.34 4.33
CA LEU A 163 10.54 1.44 4.02
C LEU A 163 10.85 0.61 2.79
N HIS A 164 10.58 -0.69 2.86
CA HIS A 164 10.57 -1.55 1.69
C HIS A 164 9.25 -2.32 1.65
N GLY A 165 8.41 -1.99 0.69
CA GLY A 165 7.12 -2.62 0.50
C GLY A 165 7.06 -3.46 -0.77
N ILE A 166 6.24 -4.51 -0.73
CA ILE A 166 5.99 -5.43 -1.83
C ILE A 166 4.51 -5.33 -2.21
N SER A 167 4.17 -5.07 -3.47
CA SER A 167 2.81 -5.00 -4.01
C SER A 167 1.92 -4.02 -3.22
N LEU A 168 0.93 -4.50 -2.44
CA LEU A 168 0.15 -3.67 -1.53
C LEU A 168 1.06 -2.89 -0.58
N GLY A 169 2.04 -3.55 0.04
CA GLY A 169 3.00 -2.92 0.95
C GLY A 169 3.81 -1.81 0.28
N ALA A 170 4.17 -1.99 -1.01
CA ALA A 170 4.86 -0.97 -1.79
C ALA A 170 3.98 0.28 -1.99
N SER A 171 2.70 0.05 -2.28
CA SER A 171 1.74 1.14 -2.42
C SER A 171 1.51 1.87 -1.10
N MET A 172 1.46 1.15 0.03
CA MET A 172 1.38 1.74 1.37
C MET A 172 2.63 2.57 1.70
N ALA A 173 3.82 2.06 1.38
CA ALA A 173 5.07 2.79 1.57
C ALA A 173 5.11 4.11 0.77
N LEU A 174 4.64 4.09 -0.49
CA LEU A 174 4.53 5.30 -1.32
C LEU A 174 3.50 6.30 -0.78
N LEU A 175 2.33 5.81 -0.32
CA LEU A 175 1.31 6.66 0.31
C LEU A 175 1.84 7.35 1.57
N TYR A 176 2.53 6.59 2.43
CA TYR A 176 3.14 7.13 3.64
C TYR A 176 4.23 8.15 3.31
N ALA A 177 5.15 7.84 2.41
CA ALA A 177 6.24 8.72 2.01
C ALA A 177 5.76 10.02 1.33
N GLY A 178 4.62 9.98 0.63
CA GLY A 178 3.97 11.16 0.04
C GLY A 178 3.07 11.94 1.00
N SER A 179 2.91 11.48 2.26
CA SER A 179 2.17 12.15 3.32
C SER A 179 3.05 13.17 4.06
N GLU A 180 2.47 13.91 4.99
CA GLU A 180 3.21 14.81 5.87
C GLU A 180 4.13 14.07 6.85
N TYR A 181 3.83 12.81 7.16
CA TYR A 181 4.59 11.98 8.12
C TYR A 181 5.83 11.34 7.52
N GLY A 182 5.86 11.13 6.20
CA GLY A 182 6.90 10.34 5.53
C GLY A 182 8.12 11.15 5.06
N GLN A 183 8.20 12.45 5.39
CA GLN A 183 9.25 13.33 4.88
C GLN A 183 10.63 13.07 5.50
N ASP A 184 10.68 12.42 6.67
CA ASP A 184 11.92 12.12 7.43
C ASP A 184 12.41 10.67 7.20
N LEU A 185 11.79 9.94 6.27
CA LEU A 185 12.31 8.62 5.88
C LEU A 185 13.67 8.75 5.20
N SER A 186 14.57 7.80 5.46
CA SER A 186 15.86 7.74 4.77
C SER A 186 15.69 7.30 3.31
N PHE A 187 14.81 6.33 3.04
CA PHE A 187 14.50 5.87 1.68
C PHE A 187 13.18 5.11 1.62
N VAL A 188 12.71 4.87 0.38
CA VAL A 188 11.63 3.94 0.05
C VAL A 188 12.09 2.99 -1.05
N VAL A 189 11.83 1.69 -0.88
CA VAL A 189 11.88 0.70 -1.96
C VAL A 189 10.44 0.24 -2.22
N ALA A 190 9.97 0.42 -3.46
CA ALA A 190 8.62 0.09 -3.88
C ALA A 190 8.67 -1.00 -4.96
N ASP A 191 8.47 -2.26 -4.54
CA ASP A 191 8.46 -3.42 -5.43
C ASP A 191 7.04 -3.75 -5.89
N SER A 192 6.79 -3.66 -7.20
CA SER A 192 5.53 -4.02 -7.86
C SER A 192 4.31 -3.22 -7.36
N ALA A 193 4.50 -1.92 -7.06
CA ALA A 193 3.44 -1.04 -6.57
C ALA A 193 2.36 -0.77 -7.63
N TYR A 194 1.10 -0.76 -7.21
CA TYR A 194 0.02 -0.21 -8.04
C TYR A 194 -0.03 1.32 -7.93
N GLY A 195 -0.59 1.99 -8.94
CA GLY A 195 -0.73 3.46 -8.93
C GLY A 195 -2.09 3.95 -8.41
N ASN A 196 -3.16 3.16 -8.62
CA ASN A 196 -4.53 3.45 -8.22
C ASN A 196 -5.31 2.13 -8.13
N ILE A 197 -5.77 1.79 -6.93
CA ILE A 197 -6.46 0.51 -6.69
C ILE A 197 -7.83 0.45 -7.36
N ILE A 198 -8.56 1.57 -7.41
CA ILE A 198 -9.88 1.63 -8.05
C ILE A 198 -9.74 1.39 -9.56
N SER A 199 -8.72 1.97 -10.18
CA SER A 199 -8.45 1.76 -11.61
C SER A 199 -8.00 0.33 -11.89
N LEU A 200 -7.17 -0.25 -11.02
CA LEU A 200 -6.72 -1.64 -11.13
C LEU A 200 -7.90 -2.61 -10.99
N GLY A 201 -8.72 -2.47 -9.95
CA GLY A 201 -9.91 -3.30 -9.74
C GLY A 201 -10.90 -3.19 -10.91
N ARG A 202 -11.12 -1.97 -11.44
CA ARG A 202 -11.95 -1.74 -12.62
C ARG A 202 -11.39 -2.43 -13.87
N GLU A 203 -10.08 -2.39 -14.08
CA GLU A 203 -9.43 -3.06 -15.22
C GLU A 203 -9.60 -4.58 -15.12
N LYS A 204 -9.42 -5.16 -13.94
CA LYS A 204 -9.60 -6.60 -13.69
C LYS A 204 -11.05 -7.04 -13.82
N LEU A 205 -11.97 -6.29 -13.24
CA LEU A 205 -13.42 -6.56 -13.42
C LEU A 205 -13.83 -6.48 -14.88
N TRP A 206 -13.29 -5.51 -15.63
CA TRP A 206 -13.50 -5.41 -17.06
C TRP A 206 -12.99 -6.64 -17.82
N GLN A 207 -11.81 -7.13 -17.51
CA GLN A 207 -11.24 -8.34 -18.13
C GLN A 207 -12.13 -9.56 -17.85
N ALA A 208 -12.69 -9.64 -16.64
CA ALA A 208 -13.56 -10.75 -16.24
C ALA A 208 -14.98 -10.68 -16.89
N VAL A 209 -15.58 -9.50 -16.98
CA VAL A 209 -16.97 -9.34 -17.45
C VAL A 209 -17.06 -9.14 -18.98
N GLY A 210 -16.07 -8.51 -19.59
CA GLY A 210 -15.99 -8.29 -21.05
C GLY A 210 -17.04 -7.32 -21.64
N ASP A 211 -17.88 -6.66 -20.82
CA ASP A 211 -18.98 -5.78 -21.28
C ASP A 211 -18.67 -4.29 -21.03
N LYS A 212 -18.53 -3.53 -22.12
CA LYS A 212 -18.31 -2.06 -22.08
C LYS A 212 -19.40 -1.28 -21.35
N ARG A 213 -20.60 -1.79 -21.24
CA ARG A 213 -21.71 -1.12 -20.54
C ARG A 213 -21.50 -1.07 -19.03
N ALA A 214 -20.76 -2.03 -18.48
CA ALA A 214 -20.41 -2.04 -17.05
C ALA A 214 -19.58 -0.82 -16.65
N ILE A 215 -18.65 -0.37 -17.51
CA ILE A 215 -17.84 0.85 -17.24
C ILE A 215 -18.71 2.10 -17.23
N TRP A 216 -19.69 2.17 -18.13
CA TRP A 216 -20.58 3.34 -18.17
C TRP A 216 -21.42 3.43 -16.88
N GLY A 217 -21.93 2.30 -16.41
CA GLY A 217 -22.61 2.20 -15.11
C GLY A 217 -21.70 2.61 -13.94
N TYR A 218 -20.46 2.12 -13.93
CA TYR A 218 -19.46 2.49 -12.93
C TYR A 218 -19.22 4.01 -12.90
N ASN A 219 -18.96 4.64 -14.05
CA ASN A 219 -18.70 6.08 -14.12
C ASN A 219 -19.89 6.92 -13.65
N LEU A 220 -21.11 6.43 -13.84
CA LEU A 220 -22.33 7.09 -13.35
C LEU A 220 -22.44 7.04 -11.82
N LEU A 221 -21.98 5.93 -11.22
CA LEU A 221 -22.08 5.68 -9.78
C LEU A 221 -20.87 6.19 -8.99
N ASP A 222 -19.73 6.42 -9.65
CA ASP A 222 -18.47 6.86 -9.02
C ASP A 222 -18.62 8.09 -8.11
N PRO A 223 -19.35 9.17 -8.46
CA PRO A 223 -19.56 10.31 -7.56
C PRO A 223 -20.23 9.94 -6.23
N PHE A 224 -21.13 8.96 -6.25
CA PHE A 224 -21.85 8.50 -5.06
C PHE A 224 -20.95 7.58 -4.21
N PHE A 225 -20.13 6.73 -4.85
CA PHE A 225 -19.12 5.95 -4.18
C PHE A 225 -18.11 6.86 -3.46
N GLN A 226 -17.61 7.90 -4.13
CA GLN A 226 -16.68 8.87 -3.53
C GLN A 226 -17.33 9.64 -2.38
N ALA A 227 -18.61 10.00 -2.49
CA ALA A 227 -19.35 10.64 -1.40
C ALA A 227 -19.55 9.70 -0.21
N ALA A 228 -19.86 8.42 -0.44
CA ALA A 228 -19.97 7.41 0.60
C ALA A 228 -18.61 7.19 1.29
N MET A 229 -17.52 7.04 0.52
CA MET A 229 -16.17 6.92 1.07
C MET A 229 -15.82 8.13 1.96
N PHE A 230 -16.05 9.35 1.49
CA PHE A 230 -15.81 10.54 2.29
C PHE A 230 -16.66 10.58 3.56
N TYR A 231 -17.92 10.15 3.47
CA TYR A 231 -18.83 10.11 4.63
C TYR A 231 -18.31 9.14 5.71
N HIS A 232 -17.83 7.95 5.31
CA HIS A 232 -17.35 6.93 6.25
C HIS A 232 -15.94 7.18 6.77
N THR A 233 -15.05 7.73 5.93
CA THR A 233 -13.60 7.76 6.21
C THR A 233 -13.04 9.16 6.39
N HIS A 234 -13.78 10.19 6.02
CA HIS A 234 -13.33 11.59 5.91
C HIS A 234 -12.12 11.77 4.97
N LYS A 235 -11.84 10.76 4.12
CA LYS A 235 -10.75 10.80 3.12
C LYS A 235 -11.34 10.71 1.72
N MET A 236 -10.71 11.41 0.77
CA MET A 236 -11.05 11.33 -0.64
C MET A 236 -10.38 10.12 -1.28
N VAL A 237 -11.00 9.50 -2.29
CA VAL A 237 -10.40 8.39 -3.05
C VAL A 237 -9.00 8.73 -3.56
N SER A 238 -8.78 9.98 -4.00
CA SER A 238 -7.48 10.44 -4.48
C SER A 238 -6.36 10.39 -3.42
N SER A 239 -6.70 10.36 -2.12
CA SER A 239 -5.72 10.18 -1.05
C SER A 239 -5.20 8.73 -0.95
N LEU A 240 -5.88 7.77 -1.59
CA LEU A 240 -5.51 6.37 -1.66
C LEU A 240 -4.72 6.02 -2.94
N GLU A 241 -4.31 7.03 -3.70
CA GLU A 241 -3.61 6.84 -4.97
C GLU A 241 -2.10 7.06 -4.81
N PRO A 242 -1.26 5.99 -4.82
CA PRO A 242 0.19 6.13 -4.90
C PRO A 242 0.64 7.04 -6.05
N ALA A 243 -0.09 7.04 -7.17
CA ALA A 243 0.15 7.93 -8.30
C ALA A 243 0.03 9.44 -7.98
N GLN A 244 -0.72 9.81 -6.92
CA GLN A 244 -0.75 11.18 -6.43
C GLN A 244 0.27 11.40 -5.29
N ALA A 245 0.53 10.37 -4.50
CA ALA A 245 1.50 10.44 -3.41
C ALA A 245 2.93 10.70 -3.94
N VAL A 246 3.36 10.02 -5.00
CA VAL A 246 4.69 10.20 -5.60
C VAL A 246 4.99 11.62 -6.06
N LYS A 247 3.96 12.41 -6.38
CA LYS A 247 4.09 13.83 -6.76
C LYS A 247 4.44 14.76 -5.60
N ARG A 248 4.46 14.25 -4.37
CA ARG A 248 4.79 14.99 -3.14
C ARG A 248 5.99 14.42 -2.41
N MET A 249 6.56 13.31 -2.90
CA MET A 249 7.72 12.65 -2.29
C MET A 249 8.98 13.49 -2.40
N LYS A 250 9.76 13.52 -1.31
CA LYS A 250 11.06 14.20 -1.23
C LYS A 250 12.18 13.24 -0.86
N VAL A 251 11.84 12.05 -0.38
CA VAL A 251 12.79 11.04 0.08
C VAL A 251 13.30 10.19 -1.08
N PRO A 252 14.53 9.66 -1.02
CA PRO A 252 15.06 8.74 -2.02
C PRO A 252 14.13 7.56 -2.27
N VAL A 253 13.94 7.17 -3.53
CA VAL A 253 13.03 6.06 -3.88
C VAL A 253 13.58 5.19 -5.00
N LEU A 254 13.52 3.88 -4.77
CA LEU A 254 13.79 2.84 -5.77
C LEU A 254 12.49 2.14 -6.16
N PHE A 255 12.12 2.22 -7.43
CA PHE A 255 11.00 1.46 -8.00
C PHE A 255 11.53 0.17 -8.61
N LEU A 256 11.00 -0.97 -8.18
CA LEU A 256 11.30 -2.29 -8.71
C LEU A 256 10.05 -2.89 -9.34
N HIS A 257 10.18 -3.61 -10.47
CA HIS A 257 9.02 -4.20 -11.14
C HIS A 257 9.42 -5.33 -12.09
N GLY A 258 8.55 -6.31 -12.28
CA GLY A 258 8.72 -7.36 -13.28
C GLY A 258 8.23 -6.93 -14.66
N SER A 259 8.93 -7.32 -15.75
CA SER A 259 8.50 -6.99 -17.11
C SER A 259 7.24 -7.74 -17.56
N GLU A 260 7.01 -8.93 -16.98
CA GLU A 260 5.86 -9.80 -17.26
C GLU A 260 4.79 -9.78 -16.15
N ASP A 261 4.71 -8.67 -15.42
CA ASP A 261 3.68 -8.48 -14.40
C ASP A 261 2.29 -8.29 -15.04
N GLU A 262 1.49 -9.36 -14.99
CA GLU A 262 0.11 -9.38 -15.51
C GLU A 262 -0.90 -8.80 -14.52
N LEU A 263 -0.54 -8.69 -13.22
CA LEU A 263 -1.42 -8.13 -12.20
C LEU A 263 -1.35 -6.61 -12.22
N VAL A 264 -0.15 -6.05 -12.10
CA VAL A 264 0.11 -4.61 -12.19
C VAL A 264 1.01 -4.36 -13.39
N PRO A 265 0.49 -3.87 -14.52
CA PRO A 265 1.30 -3.70 -15.73
C PRO A 265 2.53 -2.82 -15.51
N VAL A 266 3.68 -3.19 -16.08
CA VAL A 266 4.97 -2.48 -15.95
C VAL A 266 4.91 -1.00 -16.30
N LYS A 267 3.96 -0.59 -17.15
CA LYS A 267 3.67 0.83 -17.46
C LYS A 267 3.32 1.63 -16.20
N THR A 268 2.78 0.97 -15.16
CA THR A 268 2.44 1.61 -13.88
C THR A 268 3.70 2.05 -13.15
N ALA A 269 4.70 1.17 -13.02
CA ALA A 269 5.99 1.51 -12.39
C ALA A 269 6.67 2.67 -13.12
N ARG A 270 6.69 2.66 -14.46
CA ARG A 270 7.24 3.76 -15.27
C ARG A 270 6.47 5.07 -15.00
N SER A 271 5.14 5.01 -14.96
CA SER A 271 4.31 6.19 -14.67
C SER A 271 4.54 6.73 -13.25
N LEU A 272 4.69 5.86 -12.24
CA LEU A 272 5.03 6.27 -10.89
C LEU A 272 6.39 6.96 -10.84
N TYR A 273 7.40 6.36 -11.47
CA TYR A 273 8.74 6.92 -11.59
C TYR A 273 8.73 8.29 -12.29
N ASP A 274 8.09 8.40 -13.46
CA ASP A 274 8.08 9.64 -14.25
C ASP A 274 7.44 10.80 -13.49
N ASN A 275 6.36 10.52 -12.73
CA ASN A 275 5.62 11.51 -11.96
C ASN A 275 6.19 11.76 -10.55
N CYS A 276 7.16 10.96 -10.10
CA CYS A 276 7.76 11.12 -8.79
C CYS A 276 8.63 12.37 -8.72
N THR A 277 8.44 13.19 -7.68
CA THR A 277 9.17 14.45 -7.46
C THR A 277 10.37 14.31 -6.54
N SER A 278 10.68 13.09 -6.07
CA SER A 278 11.90 12.84 -5.31
C SER A 278 13.14 13.29 -6.09
N PRO A 279 14.09 13.98 -5.45
CA PRO A 279 15.34 14.41 -6.07
C PRO A 279 16.26 13.23 -6.40
N LYS A 280 16.14 12.11 -5.69
CA LYS A 280 16.86 10.85 -5.94
C LYS A 280 15.80 9.75 -6.17
N LYS A 281 15.64 9.35 -7.43
CA LYS A 281 14.71 8.29 -7.82
C LYS A 281 15.35 7.38 -8.85
N GLU A 282 15.16 6.08 -8.65
CA GLU A 282 15.66 5.04 -9.54
C GLU A 282 14.53 4.10 -9.91
N ILE A 283 14.66 3.45 -11.06
CA ILE A 283 13.75 2.40 -11.50
C ILE A 283 14.54 1.25 -12.10
N HIS A 284 14.20 0.02 -11.70
CA HIS A 284 14.74 -1.19 -12.28
C HIS A 284 13.62 -2.15 -12.66
N ILE A 285 13.70 -2.69 -13.88
CA ILE A 285 12.71 -3.65 -14.41
C ILE A 285 13.41 -4.99 -14.58
N PHE A 286 12.94 -6.00 -13.86
CA PHE A 286 13.45 -7.38 -13.96
C PHE A 286 12.82 -8.08 -15.17
N GLU A 287 13.65 -8.40 -16.15
CA GLU A 287 13.20 -9.02 -17.39
C GLU A 287 12.66 -10.45 -17.13
N GLY A 288 11.50 -10.75 -17.72
CA GLY A 288 10.84 -12.05 -17.58
C GLY A 288 10.23 -12.31 -16.20
N SER A 289 10.25 -11.34 -15.28
CA SER A 289 9.72 -11.52 -13.94
C SER A 289 8.23 -11.22 -13.88
N PRO A 290 7.40 -12.12 -13.32
CA PRO A 290 6.01 -11.86 -12.96
C PRO A 290 5.86 -10.89 -11.78
N HIS A 291 4.60 -10.72 -11.29
CA HIS A 291 4.26 -9.82 -10.19
C HIS A 291 4.96 -10.19 -8.88
N ALA A 292 5.72 -9.25 -8.31
CA ALA A 292 6.31 -9.31 -6.96
C ALA A 292 7.20 -10.55 -6.68
N VAL A 293 7.80 -11.15 -7.72
CA VAL A 293 8.72 -12.31 -7.60
C VAL A 293 10.12 -12.01 -8.17
N GLY A 294 10.46 -10.74 -8.35
CA GLY A 294 11.78 -10.33 -8.84
C GLY A 294 12.94 -10.87 -8.01
N ILE A 295 12.76 -10.94 -6.69
CA ILE A 295 13.78 -11.51 -5.78
C ILE A 295 13.97 -13.02 -5.97
N GLU A 296 12.96 -13.75 -6.40
CA GLU A 296 13.02 -15.19 -6.63
C GLU A 296 13.59 -15.50 -8.01
N THR A 297 13.15 -14.78 -9.03
CA THR A 297 13.51 -15.02 -10.43
C THR A 297 14.86 -14.43 -10.81
N ASN A 298 15.27 -13.33 -10.19
CA ASN A 298 16.46 -12.54 -10.50
C ASN A 298 17.28 -12.17 -9.24
N GLN A 299 17.42 -13.09 -8.29
CA GLN A 299 17.95 -12.83 -6.95
C GLN A 299 19.27 -12.03 -6.95
N SER A 300 20.27 -12.46 -7.71
CA SER A 300 21.58 -11.80 -7.73
C SER A 300 21.50 -10.36 -8.25
N GLU A 301 20.66 -10.12 -9.26
CA GLU A 301 20.43 -8.80 -9.82
C GLU A 301 19.63 -7.92 -8.85
N TYR A 302 18.60 -8.48 -8.21
CA TYR A 302 17.79 -7.80 -7.21
C TYR A 302 18.66 -7.28 -6.06
N MET A 303 19.48 -8.15 -5.47
CA MET A 303 20.39 -7.79 -4.38
C MET A 303 21.41 -6.76 -4.81
N ARG A 304 21.97 -6.87 -6.01
CA ARG A 304 22.92 -5.87 -6.55
C ARG A 304 22.28 -4.49 -6.69
N VAL A 305 21.08 -4.41 -7.28
CA VAL A 305 20.34 -3.15 -7.49
C VAL A 305 19.99 -2.53 -6.13
N LEU A 306 19.48 -3.35 -5.21
CA LEU A 306 19.15 -2.89 -3.86
C LEU A 306 20.37 -2.34 -3.12
N SER A 307 21.50 -3.08 -3.13
CA SER A 307 22.74 -2.63 -2.51
C SER A 307 23.24 -1.32 -3.07
N GLN A 308 23.31 -1.19 -4.40
CA GLN A 308 23.78 0.02 -5.07
C GLN A 308 22.96 1.24 -4.63
N PHE A 309 21.64 1.12 -4.64
CA PHE A 309 20.75 2.20 -4.19
C PHE A 309 21.01 2.61 -2.74
N LEU A 310 21.17 1.62 -1.82
CA LEU A 310 21.32 1.86 -0.39
C LEU A 310 22.75 2.36 -0.02
N GLU A 311 23.79 1.95 -0.75
CA GLU A 311 25.17 2.38 -0.54
C GLU A 311 25.40 3.81 -1.05
N GLU A 312 24.85 4.17 -2.20
CA GLU A 312 24.90 5.54 -2.73
C GLU A 312 24.14 6.56 -1.85
N ASP A 313 23.19 6.10 -1.05
CA ASP A 313 22.47 6.95 -0.10
C ASP A 313 23.29 7.21 1.15
N ALA A 314 24.10 6.23 1.58
CA ALA A 314 24.98 6.35 2.75
C ALA A 314 26.12 7.36 2.55
N ASP A 315 26.57 7.57 1.32
CA ASP A 315 27.64 8.52 0.97
C ASP A 315 27.13 9.98 0.83
N SER A 316 25.83 10.20 0.88
CA SER A 316 25.18 11.51 0.67
C SER A 316 24.72 12.19 1.98
N VAL A 317 24.93 11.56 3.13
CA VAL A 317 24.64 12.06 4.49
C VAL A 317 25.95 12.32 5.23
#